data_b552b1d397f780e8c2b6685051bda310
#
_entry.id   b552b1d397f780e8c2b6685051bda310
#
_cell.length_a   1.000
_cell.length_b   1.000
_cell.length_c   1.000
_cell.angle_alpha   90.00
_cell.angle_beta   90.00
_cell.angle_gamma   90.00
#
_symmetry.space_group_name_H-M   'P 1'
#
loop_
_entity.id
_entity.type
_entity.pdbx_description
1 polymer ?
#
loop_
_entity_poly.entity_id
_entity_poly.type
_entity_poly.pdbx_seq_one_letter_code
_entity_poly.pdbx_strand_id
1 'polypeptide(L)' 'MAQGKVKFFNDSKGFGFITEEGSNTDHFVHISGLIDEVREGDNVEYDLQEGRKGLNAVNVKVI' A
#
# COMPACT_ATOMS: atom_id res chain seq x y z
N MET A 1 -6.74 -11.21 2.11
CA MET A 1 -5.99 -10.06 1.57
C MET A 1 -6.93 -8.87 1.44
N ALA A 2 -6.44 -7.69 1.79
CA ALA A 2 -7.22 -6.48 1.64
C ALA A 2 -7.06 -5.91 0.24
N GLN A 3 -7.99 -5.07 -0.17
CA GLN A 3 -7.93 -4.37 -1.43
C GLN A 3 -8.04 -2.88 -1.18
N GLY A 4 -7.40 -2.10 -2.00
CA GLY A 4 -7.45 -0.66 -1.88
C GLY A 4 -6.91 0.04 -3.12
N LYS A 5 -6.74 1.34 -2.98
CA LYS A 5 -6.24 2.18 -4.07
C LYS A 5 -5.04 2.96 -3.59
N VAL A 6 -4.01 3.02 -4.39
CA VAL A 6 -2.81 3.78 -4.05
C VAL A 6 -3.17 5.28 -4.03
N LYS A 7 -3.07 5.88 -2.86
CA LYS A 7 -3.33 7.30 -2.69
C LYS A 7 -2.21 8.13 -3.28
N PHE A 8 -0.97 7.76 -2.98
CA PHE A 8 0.21 8.27 -3.64
C PHE A 8 1.39 7.34 -3.37
N PHE A 9 2.41 7.43 -4.19
CA PHE A 9 3.63 6.70 -3.97
C PHE A 9 4.82 7.53 -4.44
N ASN A 10 5.83 7.64 -3.59
CA ASN A 10 7.04 8.41 -3.90
C ASN A 10 8.21 7.44 -4.13
N ASP A 11 8.55 7.23 -5.40
CA ASP A 11 9.63 6.32 -5.79
C ASP A 11 10.99 6.78 -5.27
N SER A 12 11.20 8.08 -5.19
CA SER A 12 12.47 8.63 -4.73
C SER A 12 12.73 8.32 -3.27
N LYS A 13 11.69 8.33 -2.45
CA LYS A 13 11.78 8.04 -1.03
C LYS A 13 11.44 6.59 -0.70
N GLY A 14 10.83 5.89 -1.63
CA GLY A 14 10.52 4.47 -1.48
C GLY A 14 9.35 4.17 -0.56
N PHE A 15 8.35 5.05 -0.49
CA PHE A 15 7.17 4.80 0.33
C PHE A 15 5.94 5.49 -0.26
N GLY A 16 4.78 5.08 0.24
CA GLY A 16 3.52 5.68 -0.14
C GLY A 16 2.40 5.26 0.80
N PHE A 17 1.18 5.55 0.40
CA PHE A 17 -0.01 5.18 1.16
C PHE A 17 -1.05 4.55 0.25
N ILE A 18 -1.74 3.56 0.80
CA ILE A 18 -2.86 2.90 0.14
C ILE A 18 -4.10 3.17 0.98
N THR A 19 -5.16 3.66 0.34
CA THR A 19 -6.45 3.85 1.00
C THR A 19 -7.24 2.56 0.90
N GLU A 20 -7.60 1.99 2.04
CA GLU A 20 -8.37 0.75 2.08
C GLU A 20 -9.75 0.97 1.50
N GLU A 21 -10.17 0.07 0.62
CA GLU A 21 -11.49 0.11 0.01
C GLU A 21 -12.55 -0.13 1.08
N GLY A 22 -13.54 0.75 1.11
CA GLY A 22 -14.68 0.61 2.00
C GLY A 22 -14.54 1.28 3.36
N SER A 23 -13.33 1.59 3.82
CA SER A 23 -13.14 2.18 5.15
C SER A 23 -12.45 3.53 5.16
N ASN A 24 -11.90 3.97 4.04
CA ASN A 24 -11.13 5.22 3.90
C ASN A 24 -9.94 5.31 4.88
N THR A 25 -9.41 4.17 5.29
CA THR A 25 -8.25 4.10 6.17
C THR A 25 -6.99 4.04 5.30
N ASP A 26 -6.03 4.90 5.59
CA ASP A 26 -4.76 4.90 4.87
C ASP A 26 -3.78 3.98 5.56
N HIS A 27 -3.07 3.17 4.77
CA HIS A 27 -2.03 2.27 5.26
C HIS A 27 -0.70 2.63 4.61
N PHE A 28 0.34 2.69 5.42
CA PHE A 28 1.68 2.95 4.93
C PHE A 28 2.19 1.75 4.14
N VAL A 29 2.87 2.02 3.02
CA VAL A 29 3.53 0.98 2.23
C VAL A 29 4.96 1.42 1.93
N HIS A 30 5.91 0.51 2.18
CA HIS A 30 7.32 0.72 1.84
C HIS A 30 7.62 -0.03 0.56
N ILE A 31 8.60 0.46 -0.21
CA ILE A 31 8.96 -0.16 -1.49
C ILE A 31 9.32 -1.64 -1.33
N SER A 32 9.90 -2.02 -0.20
CA SER A 32 10.24 -3.42 0.07
C SER A 32 9.01 -4.31 0.25
N GLY A 33 7.84 -3.72 0.47
CA GLY A 33 6.59 -4.47 0.60
C GLY A 33 5.84 -4.64 -0.72
N LEU A 34 6.38 -4.16 -1.83
CA LEU A 34 5.75 -4.27 -3.13
C LEU A 34 6.16 -5.56 -3.83
N ILE A 35 5.18 -6.28 -4.37
CA ILE A 35 5.44 -7.38 -5.30
C ILE A 35 5.50 -6.79 -6.71
N ASP A 36 4.57 -5.90 -7.03
CA ASP A 36 4.52 -5.19 -8.31
C ASP A 36 4.81 -3.73 -8.09
N GLU A 37 5.33 -3.07 -9.11
CA GLU A 37 5.47 -1.63 -9.10
C GLU A 37 4.10 -0.98 -9.17
N VAL A 38 3.85 -0.04 -8.26
CA VAL A 38 2.55 0.64 -8.16
C VAL A 38 2.69 2.14 -8.40
N ARG A 39 1.59 2.75 -8.79
CA ARG A 39 1.51 4.20 -9.02
C ARG A 39 0.26 4.76 -8.39
N GLU A 40 0.23 6.07 -8.22
CA GLU A 40 -0.95 6.76 -7.73
C GLU A 40 -2.18 6.39 -8.55
N GLY A 41 -3.23 6.00 -7.85
CA GLY A 41 -4.50 5.63 -8.48
C GLY A 41 -4.64 4.17 -8.85
N ASP A 42 -3.59 3.36 -8.72
CA ASP A 42 -3.69 1.93 -9.02
C ASP A 42 -4.54 1.19 -7.99
N ASN A 43 -5.32 0.26 -8.45
CA ASN A 43 -6.02 -0.67 -7.56
C ASN A 43 -5.08 -1.81 -7.22
N VAL A 44 -4.98 -2.10 -5.93
CA VAL A 44 -4.02 -3.08 -5.43
C VAL A 44 -4.67 -4.03 -4.43
N GLU A 45 -4.04 -5.18 -4.29
CA GLU A 45 -4.35 -6.18 -3.27
C GLU A 45 -3.12 -6.31 -2.39
N TYR A 46 -3.32 -6.41 -1.08
CA TYR A 46 -2.22 -6.40 -0.14
C TYR A 46 -2.58 -7.09 1.16
N ASP A 47 -1.55 -7.44 1.94
CA ASP A 47 -1.69 -7.93 3.31
C ASP A 47 -1.31 -6.81 4.26
N LEU A 48 -1.80 -6.88 5.49
CA LEU A 48 -1.42 -5.95 6.54
C LEU A 48 -0.49 -6.64 7.51
N GLN A 49 0.57 -5.96 7.89
CA GLN A 49 1.54 -6.45 8.86
C GLN A 49 1.78 -5.38 9.91
N GLU A 50 1.77 -5.77 11.17
CA GLU A 50 2.04 -4.84 12.25
C GLU A 50 3.51 -4.41 12.21
N GLY A 51 3.73 -3.10 12.23
CA GLY A 51 5.05 -2.50 12.22
C GLY A 51 5.20 -1.50 13.36
N ARG A 52 6.32 -0.76 13.35
CA ARG A 52 6.64 0.20 14.43
C ARG A 52 5.64 1.33 14.55
N LYS A 53 5.01 1.72 13.45
CA LYS A 53 4.09 2.85 13.40
C LYS A 53 2.66 2.43 13.16
N GLY A 54 2.34 1.16 13.38
CA GLY A 54 1.03 0.61 13.13
C GLY A 54 1.04 -0.39 11.98
N LEU A 55 -0.08 -0.56 11.33
CA LEU A 55 -0.20 -1.54 10.25
C LEU A 55 0.42 -1.01 8.95
N ASN A 56 1.26 -1.82 8.35
CA ASN A 56 1.86 -1.54 7.05
C ASN A 56 1.31 -2.49 6.00
N ALA A 57 1.15 -1.99 4.77
CA ALA A 57 0.78 -2.84 3.65
C ALA A 57 2.02 -3.58 3.15
N VAL A 58 1.90 -4.88 2.96
CA VAL A 58 2.97 -5.74 2.44
C VAL A 58 2.40 -6.66 1.36
N ASN A 59 3.28 -7.26 0.57
CA ASN A 59 2.87 -8.14 -0.52
C ASN A 59 1.89 -7.44 -1.47
N VAL A 60 2.14 -6.18 -1.73
CA VAL A 60 1.27 -5.34 -2.56
C VAL A 60 1.42 -5.71 -4.01
N LYS A 61 0.31 -5.98 -4.67
CA LYS A 61 0.34 -6.21 -6.12
C LYS A 61 -0.86 -5.55 -6.78
N VAL A 62 -0.68 -5.17 -8.03
CA VAL A 62 -1.72 -4.54 -8.84
C VAL A 62 -2.74 -5.61 -9.27
N ILE A 63 -4.01 -5.25 -9.09
CA ILE A 63 -5.09 -6.14 -9.51
C ILE A 63 -5.47 -5.87 -10.95
#